data_b1ede4a2fe4d638f5cc9058ce07333f1
#
_entry.id   b1ede4a2fe4d638f5cc9058ce07333f1
#
_cell.length_a   1.000
_cell.length_b   1.000
_cell.length_c   1.000
_cell.angle_alpha   90.00
_cell.angle_beta   90.00
_cell.angle_gamma   90.00
#
_symmetry.space_group_name_H-M   'P 1'
#
loop_
_entity.id
_entity.type
_entity.pdbx_description
1 polymer ?
#
loop_
_entity_poly.entity_id
_entity_poly.type
_entity_poly.pdbx_seq_one_letter_code
_entity_poly.pdbx_strand_id
1 'polypeptide(L)'
;MSQLNVDSIKDRTGTDQPDIVGVAKAFVNFDGTGTVTIRNGFNVSSITDNGTGNYTVNFTNAMVDDNYTATCGAKYSTTTIAGLVCETTGTTRATTSLGIRTSNSSNAAAVDLPAVQVAIFR
;
A
#
# COMPACT_ATOMS: atom_id res chain seq x y z
N MET A 1 -13.79 14.51 -30.90
CA MET A 1 -13.06 14.55 -29.61
C MET A 1 -11.61 14.14 -29.86
N SER A 2 -10.68 14.92 -29.40
CA SER A 2 -9.27 14.57 -29.50
C SER A 2 -8.88 13.60 -28.39
N GLN A 3 -8.09 12.60 -28.73
CA GLN A 3 -7.53 11.64 -27.77
C GLN A 3 -6.01 11.71 -27.80
N LEU A 4 -5.38 11.64 -26.63
CA LEU A 4 -3.95 11.48 -26.49
C LEU A 4 -3.66 9.99 -26.23
N ASN A 5 -3.06 9.31 -27.21
CA ASN A 5 -2.61 7.93 -27.07
C ASN A 5 -1.09 7.92 -26.84
N VAL A 6 -0.68 7.44 -25.70
CA VAL A 6 0.74 7.32 -25.34
C VAL A 6 1.00 5.93 -24.74
N ASP A 7 2.13 5.33 -25.09
CA ASP A 7 2.54 4.06 -24.51
C ASP A 7 3.09 4.21 -23.09
N SER A 8 3.63 5.36 -22.78
CA SER A 8 4.11 5.69 -21.44
C SER A 8 4.12 7.20 -21.22
N ILE A 9 3.97 7.59 -19.97
CA ILE A 9 4.14 8.99 -19.54
C ILE A 9 5.41 9.02 -18.69
N LYS A 10 6.36 9.85 -19.10
CA LYS A 10 7.62 10.05 -18.37
C LYS A 10 7.74 11.51 -17.98
N ASP A 11 8.46 11.77 -16.90
CA ASP A 11 8.85 13.14 -16.58
C ASP A 11 9.87 13.68 -17.61
N ARG A 12 10.23 14.95 -17.45
CA ARG A 12 11.21 15.59 -18.35
C ARG A 12 12.60 14.93 -18.31
N THR A 13 12.91 14.18 -17.26
CA THR A 13 14.18 13.46 -17.10
C THR A 13 14.15 12.04 -17.67
N GLY A 14 12.99 11.59 -18.17
CA GLY A 14 12.80 10.27 -18.74
C GLY A 14 12.49 9.17 -17.70
N THR A 15 12.16 9.55 -16.48
CA THR A 15 11.81 8.62 -15.41
C THR A 15 10.37 8.11 -15.59
N ASP A 16 10.14 6.82 -15.37
CA ASP A 16 8.82 6.18 -15.54
C ASP A 16 7.81 6.54 -14.44
N GLN A 17 8.18 7.39 -13.50
CA GLN A 17 7.28 7.95 -12.49
C GLN A 17 7.14 9.45 -12.69
N PRO A 18 6.20 9.91 -13.52
CA PRO A 18 6.01 11.32 -13.74
C PRO A 18 5.60 12.02 -12.44
N ASP A 19 6.13 13.22 -12.24
CA ASP A 19 5.75 14.09 -11.12
C ASP A 19 4.37 14.72 -11.38
N ILE A 20 3.36 13.86 -11.57
CA ILE A 20 1.98 14.26 -11.79
C ILE A 20 1.27 14.19 -10.44
N VAL A 21 0.82 15.33 -9.97
CA VAL A 21 0.01 15.42 -8.75
C VAL A 21 -1.33 14.69 -8.94
N GLY A 22 -1.73 13.90 -7.96
CA GLY A 22 -2.99 13.17 -7.97
C GLY A 22 -2.94 11.78 -8.62
N VAL A 23 -1.80 11.37 -9.17
CA VAL A 23 -1.58 10.00 -9.64
C VAL A 23 -0.94 9.18 -8.52
N ALA A 24 -1.42 7.96 -8.31
CA ALA A 24 -0.83 7.06 -7.33
C ALA A 24 0.62 6.73 -7.71
N LYS A 25 1.53 6.88 -6.77
CA LYS A 25 2.97 6.56 -6.93
C LYS A 25 3.27 5.10 -6.60
N ALA A 26 2.41 4.46 -5.84
CA ALA A 26 2.41 3.03 -5.57
C ALA A 26 1.01 2.60 -5.14
N PHE A 27 0.65 1.38 -5.41
CA PHE A 27 -0.52 0.75 -4.80
C PHE A 27 -0.33 -0.76 -4.71
N VAL A 28 -1.05 -1.39 -3.80
CA VAL A 28 -1.08 -2.84 -3.66
C VAL A 28 -2.41 -3.30 -3.10
N ASN A 29 -2.86 -4.46 -3.58
CA ASN A 29 -3.90 -5.27 -2.99
C ASN A 29 -3.31 -6.64 -2.69
N PHE A 30 -3.34 -7.05 -1.42
CA PHE A 30 -2.75 -8.34 -1.02
C PHE A 30 -3.65 -9.08 -0.03
N ASP A 31 -3.44 -10.39 0.04
CA ASP A 31 -4.04 -11.26 1.04
C ASP A 31 -3.10 -11.35 2.24
N GLY A 32 -3.57 -10.94 3.41
CA GLY A 32 -2.81 -11.03 4.65
C GLY A 32 -3.01 -12.34 5.41
N THR A 33 -3.93 -13.20 4.96
CA THR A 33 -4.19 -14.48 5.62
C THR A 33 -3.25 -15.60 5.14
N GLY A 34 -2.83 -16.46 6.04
CA GLY A 34 -1.94 -17.56 5.71
C GLY A 34 -0.60 -17.05 5.14
N THR A 35 -0.19 -17.56 3.99
CA THR A 35 0.97 -17.03 3.26
C THR A 35 0.57 -15.74 2.55
N VAL A 36 1.20 -14.62 2.88
CA VAL A 36 0.92 -13.31 2.28
C VAL A 36 1.14 -13.37 0.78
N THR A 37 0.13 -12.95 0.01
CA THR A 37 0.14 -13.01 -1.45
C THR A 37 -0.35 -11.70 -2.06
N ILE A 38 0.46 -11.07 -2.92
CA ILE A 38 0.06 -9.90 -3.69
C ILE A 38 -0.87 -10.34 -4.82
N ARG A 39 -2.06 -9.72 -4.88
CA ARG A 39 -3.03 -9.94 -5.97
C ARG A 39 -2.81 -8.98 -7.13
N ASN A 40 -2.51 -7.74 -6.82
CA ASN A 40 -2.23 -6.70 -7.81
C ASN A 40 -1.43 -5.57 -7.14
N GLY A 41 -0.56 -4.92 -7.91
CA GLY A 41 0.23 -3.81 -7.39
C GLY A 41 0.97 -3.05 -8.49
N PHE A 42 1.37 -1.86 -8.12
CA PHE A 42 2.23 -0.97 -8.91
C PHE A 42 3.29 -0.36 -7.99
N ASN A 43 4.53 -0.38 -8.40
CA ASN A 43 5.68 0.12 -7.64
C ASN A 43 5.82 -0.52 -6.24
N VAL A 44 5.36 -1.75 -6.09
CA VAL A 44 5.51 -2.56 -4.88
C VAL A 44 6.22 -3.85 -5.25
N SER A 45 7.37 -4.10 -4.62
CA SER A 45 8.19 -5.28 -4.90
C SER A 45 7.75 -6.50 -4.08
N SER A 46 7.36 -6.27 -2.83
CA SER A 46 6.98 -7.33 -1.90
C SER A 46 6.23 -6.80 -0.69
N ILE A 47 5.57 -7.70 0.03
CA ILE A 47 5.05 -7.47 1.37
C ILE A 47 5.86 -8.33 2.33
N THR A 48 6.44 -7.72 3.35
CA THR A 48 7.06 -8.45 4.46
C THR A 48 6.00 -8.71 5.51
N ASP A 49 5.81 -9.97 5.85
CA ASP A 49 4.95 -10.41 6.94
C ASP A 49 5.75 -10.34 8.26
N ASN A 50 5.37 -9.41 9.14
CA ASN A 50 6.03 -9.22 10.44
C ASN A 50 5.24 -9.90 11.58
N GLY A 51 4.27 -10.72 11.26
CA GLY A 51 3.37 -11.38 12.20
C GLY A 51 1.93 -10.92 12.04
N THR A 52 1.03 -11.48 12.83
CA THR A 52 -0.41 -11.24 12.71
C THR A 52 -0.75 -9.76 12.61
N GLY A 53 -1.38 -9.38 11.50
CA GLY A 53 -1.84 -8.01 11.25
C GLY A 53 -0.72 -6.97 11.16
N ASN A 54 0.51 -7.36 10.91
CA ASN A 54 1.65 -6.45 10.85
C ASN A 54 2.48 -6.70 9.59
N TYR A 55 2.52 -5.73 8.71
CA TYR A 55 3.13 -5.87 7.39
C TYR A 55 4.00 -4.68 7.03
N THR A 56 4.99 -4.91 6.18
CA THR A 56 5.76 -3.85 5.53
C THR A 56 5.54 -3.93 4.02
N VAL A 57 5.04 -2.84 3.45
CA VAL A 57 4.93 -2.67 1.99
C VAL A 57 6.26 -2.15 1.47
N ASN A 58 6.94 -2.92 0.65
CA ASN A 58 8.25 -2.56 0.10
C ASN A 58 8.08 -2.00 -1.32
N PHE A 59 8.60 -0.80 -1.57
CA PHE A 59 8.52 -0.16 -2.88
C PHE A 59 9.62 -0.64 -3.80
N THR A 60 9.32 -0.81 -5.10
CA THR A 60 10.32 -1.10 -6.13
C THR A 60 11.22 0.11 -6.35
N ASN A 61 10.62 1.28 -6.52
CA ASN A 61 11.32 2.56 -6.64
C ASN A 61 10.97 3.44 -5.44
N ALA A 62 11.98 4.03 -4.82
CA ALA A 62 11.80 4.87 -3.65
C ALA A 62 10.91 6.10 -3.95
N MET A 63 10.13 6.53 -2.97
CA MET A 63 9.46 7.83 -3.00
C MET A 63 10.50 8.94 -2.92
N VAL A 64 10.14 10.14 -3.39
CA VAL A 64 11.02 11.32 -3.37
C VAL A 64 11.39 11.74 -1.95
N ASP A 65 10.47 11.54 -1.00
CA ASP A 65 10.65 11.73 0.43
C ASP A 65 9.60 10.90 1.20
N ASP A 66 9.57 11.00 2.52
CA ASP A 66 8.61 10.30 3.38
C ASP A 66 7.34 11.10 3.71
N ASN A 67 7.14 12.26 3.05
CA ASN A 67 5.95 13.10 3.23
C ASN A 67 4.78 12.69 2.31
N TYR A 68 4.79 11.47 1.79
CA TYR A 68 3.70 10.97 0.97
C TYR A 68 2.44 10.70 1.80
N THR A 69 1.28 10.71 1.13
CA THR A 69 0.01 10.34 1.75
C THR A 69 -0.30 8.88 1.42
N ALA A 70 -0.62 8.09 2.44
CA ALA A 70 -1.08 6.72 2.29
C ALA A 70 -2.58 6.63 2.60
N THR A 71 -3.35 6.02 1.70
CA THR A 71 -4.72 5.61 1.95
C THR A 71 -4.76 4.11 2.04
N CYS A 72 -5.46 3.59 3.05
CA CYS A 72 -5.51 2.17 3.32
C CYS A 72 -6.95 1.71 3.47
N GLY A 73 -7.22 0.47 3.09
CA GLY A 73 -8.49 -0.19 3.26
C GLY A 73 -8.33 -1.69 3.43
N ALA A 74 -9.36 -2.33 3.94
CA ALA A 74 -9.35 -3.78 4.07
C ALA A 74 -10.75 -4.36 3.85
N LYS A 75 -10.79 -5.59 3.32
CA LYS A 75 -12.02 -6.34 3.20
C LYS A 75 -12.39 -6.94 4.55
N TYR A 76 -13.63 -6.75 4.93
CA TYR A 76 -14.23 -7.37 6.09
C TYR A 76 -14.16 -8.91 6.00
N SER A 77 -13.89 -9.56 7.14
CA SER A 77 -14.00 -11.01 7.31
C SER A 77 -15.30 -11.34 8.07
N THR A 78 -15.90 -12.45 7.76
CA THR A 78 -17.17 -12.90 8.40
C THR A 78 -17.09 -13.06 9.93
N THR A 79 -15.87 -13.14 10.47
CA THR A 79 -15.62 -13.31 11.90
C THR A 79 -15.13 -12.04 12.60
N THR A 80 -14.90 -10.96 11.84
CA THR A 80 -14.34 -9.69 12.35
C THR A 80 -15.27 -8.55 11.99
N ILE A 81 -15.68 -7.75 12.97
CA ILE A 81 -16.75 -6.74 12.83
C ILE A 81 -16.34 -5.56 11.93
N ALA A 82 -15.09 -5.23 11.83
CA ALA A 82 -14.52 -4.33 10.83
C ALA A 82 -12.99 -4.44 10.88
N GLY A 83 -12.34 -4.31 9.74
CA GLY A 83 -10.90 -4.22 9.66
C GLY A 83 -10.46 -2.76 9.62
N LEU A 84 -9.55 -2.39 10.49
CA LEU A 84 -8.83 -1.13 10.42
C LEU A 84 -7.46 -1.38 9.82
N VAL A 85 -7.05 -0.52 8.91
CA VAL A 85 -5.69 -0.50 8.36
C VAL A 85 -5.11 0.87 8.62
N CYS A 86 -4.00 0.93 9.29
CA CYS A 86 -3.35 2.20 9.63
C CYS A 86 -1.85 2.03 9.88
N GLU A 87 -1.14 3.13 9.80
CA GLU A 87 0.19 3.22 10.40
C GLU A 87 0.05 3.28 11.92
N THR A 88 0.93 2.60 12.62
CA THR A 88 0.96 2.65 14.09
C THR A 88 2.35 3.01 14.60
N THR A 89 2.42 3.39 15.88
CA THR A 89 3.71 3.49 16.58
C THR A 89 4.44 2.15 16.49
N GLY A 90 5.67 2.17 16.00
CA GLY A 90 6.46 0.95 15.74
C GLY A 90 6.41 0.47 14.30
N THR A 91 5.54 1.00 13.43
CA THR A 91 5.67 0.84 11.99
C THR A 91 6.56 1.93 11.43
N THR A 92 7.33 1.61 10.41
CA THR A 92 8.28 2.53 9.81
C THR A 92 7.70 3.10 8.52
N ARG A 93 7.70 4.43 8.43
CA ARG A 93 7.52 5.14 7.17
C ARG A 93 8.90 5.55 6.65
N ALA A 94 9.24 5.13 5.46
CA ALA A 94 10.49 5.46 4.80
C ALA A 94 10.26 5.69 3.31
N THR A 95 11.23 6.26 2.62
CA THR A 95 11.13 6.43 1.16
C THR A 95 11.03 5.09 0.42
N THR A 96 11.55 4.02 1.00
CA THR A 96 11.60 2.68 0.38
C THR A 96 10.53 1.72 0.86
N SER A 97 9.79 2.07 1.94
CA SER A 97 8.80 1.17 2.53
C SER A 97 7.80 1.88 3.43
N LEU A 98 6.66 1.23 3.65
CA LEU A 98 5.62 1.66 4.57
C LEU A 98 5.19 0.50 5.45
N GLY A 99 5.30 0.66 6.77
CA GLY A 99 4.73 -0.27 7.74
C GLY A 99 3.25 -0.01 7.95
N ILE A 100 2.44 -1.05 7.91
CA ILE A 100 1.00 -0.98 8.16
C ILE A 100 0.57 -2.03 9.17
N ARG A 101 -0.53 -1.75 9.86
CA ARG A 101 -1.18 -2.69 10.76
C ARG A 101 -2.65 -2.86 10.42
N THR A 102 -3.10 -4.11 10.43
CA THR A 102 -4.52 -4.45 10.36
C THR A 102 -5.00 -4.92 11.73
N SER A 103 -6.17 -4.47 12.13
CA SER A 103 -6.71 -4.77 13.45
C SER A 103 -8.23 -4.88 13.42
N ASN A 104 -8.76 -5.56 14.43
CA ASN A 104 -10.18 -5.62 14.71
C ASN A 104 -10.65 -4.29 15.31
N SER A 105 -11.75 -3.73 14.81
CA SER A 105 -12.28 -2.45 15.27
C SER A 105 -12.92 -2.52 16.67
N SER A 106 -13.29 -3.69 17.15
CA SER A 106 -13.98 -3.81 18.43
C SER A 106 -13.04 -3.78 19.64
N ASN A 107 -11.82 -4.27 19.49
CA ASN A 107 -10.85 -4.35 20.59
C ASN A 107 -9.41 -4.00 20.18
N ALA A 108 -9.22 -3.48 18.96
CA ALA A 108 -7.92 -3.12 18.40
C ALA A 108 -6.88 -4.27 18.35
N ALA A 109 -7.31 -5.54 18.51
CA ALA A 109 -6.42 -6.68 18.36
C ALA A 109 -5.94 -6.80 16.93
N ALA A 110 -4.66 -7.14 16.74
CA ALA A 110 -4.09 -7.41 15.43
C ALA A 110 -4.77 -8.63 14.79
N VAL A 111 -5.07 -8.56 13.49
CA VAL A 111 -5.77 -9.62 12.76
C VAL A 111 -5.32 -9.64 11.30
N ASP A 112 -5.15 -10.82 10.74
CA ASP A 112 -4.92 -11.00 9.31
C ASP A 112 -6.23 -10.88 8.55
N LEU A 113 -6.24 -10.06 7.51
CA LEU A 113 -7.42 -9.81 6.69
C LEU A 113 -7.24 -10.33 5.25
N PRO A 114 -8.33 -10.85 4.63
CA PRO A 114 -8.24 -11.52 3.34
C PRO A 114 -8.01 -10.57 2.15
N ALA A 115 -8.20 -9.28 2.34
CA ALA A 115 -7.78 -8.28 1.37
C ALA A 115 -7.37 -7.01 2.11
N VAL A 116 -6.16 -6.56 1.85
CA VAL A 116 -5.58 -5.32 2.38
C VAL A 116 -5.16 -4.48 1.19
N GLN A 117 -5.53 -3.22 1.20
CA GLN A 117 -5.31 -2.29 0.11
C GLN A 117 -4.57 -1.06 0.60
N VAL A 118 -3.55 -0.65 -0.14
CA VAL A 118 -2.78 0.56 0.15
C VAL A 118 -2.55 1.32 -1.15
N ALA A 119 -2.74 2.62 -1.12
CA ALA A 119 -2.38 3.51 -2.22
C ALA A 119 -1.57 4.69 -1.69
N ILE A 120 -0.55 5.08 -2.42
CA ILE A 120 0.40 6.13 -2.05
C ILE A 120 0.34 7.27 -3.07
N PHE A 121 0.20 8.48 -2.55
CA PHE A 121 0.19 9.72 -3.33
C PHE A 121 1.28 10.68 -2.82
N ARG A 122 1.96 11.34 -3.76
CA ARG A 122 3.00 12.32 -3.44
C ARG A 122 3.07 13.41 -4.50
#